data_e85142d6f73ebfef47e45d6b5cb4173e
#
_entry.id   e85142d6f73ebfef47e45d6b5cb4173e
#
_cell.length_a   1.000
_cell.length_b   1.000
_cell.length_c   1.000
_cell.angle_alpha   90.00
_cell.angle_beta   90.00
_cell.angle_gamma   90.00
#
_symmetry.space_group_name_H-M   'P 1'
#
loop_
_entity.id
_entity.type
_entity.pdbx_description
1 polymer ?
#
loop_
_entity_poly.entity_id
_entity_poly.type
_entity_poly.pdbx_seq_one_letter_code
_entity_poly.pdbx_strand_id
1 'polypeptide(L)'
;MKVLFAVNNEKTSEAIIKKYQSMYKEIISWKNVYFFNAIIKELQKDKSYDRIVIGEDLEPYTNNNYEVIDNFLFDKLDAISDEASNSTEGAIPIILIATDRRDKGDSILVKLFGIGIYNVLLGKDRSMENVCKLINQPRTKKEAKIYYKIESDEVEYQSINPDIVPEDEM
;
A
#
# COMPACT_ATOMS: atom_id res chain seq x y z
N MET A 1 4.25 18.40 -2.26
CA MET A 1 3.82 17.05 -1.81
C MET A 1 4.53 16.68 -0.53
N LYS A 2 3.80 16.09 0.41
CA LYS A 2 4.35 15.66 1.69
C LYS A 2 4.14 14.17 1.86
N VAL A 3 5.21 13.42 2.13
CA VAL A 3 5.18 11.94 2.16
C VAL A 3 5.74 11.43 3.49
N LEU A 4 5.02 10.51 4.10
CA LEU A 4 5.51 9.78 5.27
C LEU A 4 6.12 8.47 4.79
N PHE A 5 7.42 8.32 5.01
CA PHE A 5 8.12 7.08 4.68
C PHE A 5 8.26 6.22 5.92
N ALA A 6 8.12 4.94 5.74
CA ALA A 6 8.35 3.94 6.78
C ALA A 6 9.12 2.78 6.15
N VAL A 7 10.40 3.04 5.89
CA VAL A 7 11.32 2.05 5.33
C VAL A 7 12.49 1.90 6.30
N ASN A 8 13.10 0.72 6.30
CA ASN A 8 14.11 0.39 7.30
C ASN A 8 15.45 1.10 7.09
N ASN A 9 15.64 1.74 5.94
CA ASN A 9 16.86 2.47 5.64
C ASN A 9 16.50 3.83 5.04
N GLU A 10 16.85 4.89 5.74
CA GLU A 10 16.56 6.27 5.32
C GLU A 10 17.19 6.62 3.98
N LYS A 11 18.28 5.94 3.60
CA LYS A 11 18.91 6.17 2.30
C LYS A 11 17.96 5.77 1.16
N THR A 12 17.10 4.80 1.39
CA THR A 12 16.08 4.41 0.42
C THR A 12 15.08 5.53 0.20
N SER A 13 14.63 6.16 1.29
CA SER A 13 13.72 7.32 1.19
C SER A 13 14.37 8.45 0.42
N GLU A 14 15.62 8.76 0.75
CA GLU A 14 16.36 9.83 0.07
C GLU A 14 16.51 9.57 -1.42
N ALA A 15 16.79 8.33 -1.79
CA ALA A 15 16.94 7.95 -3.20
C ALA A 15 15.61 8.09 -3.94
N ILE A 16 14.51 7.69 -3.32
CA ILE A 16 13.17 7.82 -3.90
C ILE A 16 12.84 9.30 -4.12
N ILE A 17 13.14 10.14 -3.14
CA ILE A 17 12.86 11.58 -3.22
C ILE A 17 13.65 12.22 -4.36
N LYS A 18 14.93 11.86 -4.50
CA LYS A 18 15.77 12.37 -5.59
C LYS A 18 15.25 11.91 -6.95
N LYS A 19 14.83 10.64 -7.05
CA LYS A 19 14.28 10.10 -8.28
C LYS A 19 13.00 10.82 -8.65
N TYR A 20 12.13 11.05 -7.67
CA TYR A 20 10.87 11.76 -7.86
C TYR A 20 11.11 13.18 -8.41
N GLN A 21 12.07 13.89 -7.80
CA GLN A 21 12.41 15.23 -8.25
C GLN A 21 12.91 15.23 -9.70
N SER A 22 13.71 14.22 -10.05
CA SER A 22 14.20 14.07 -11.42
C SER A 22 13.06 13.82 -12.41
N MET A 23 12.10 12.96 -12.03
CA MET A 23 11.00 12.56 -12.91
C MET A 23 9.94 13.67 -13.06
N TYR A 24 9.58 14.32 -11.96
CA TYR A 24 8.39 15.20 -11.92
C TYR A 24 8.71 16.65 -11.59
N LYS A 25 9.97 16.98 -11.34
CA LYS A 25 10.41 18.35 -11.05
C LYS A 25 9.73 18.93 -9.80
N GLU A 26 9.46 18.07 -8.84
CA GLU A 26 8.82 18.46 -7.58
C GLU A 26 9.65 17.92 -6.42
N ILE A 27 9.83 18.75 -5.38
CA ILE A 27 10.55 18.38 -4.16
C ILE A 27 9.53 17.87 -3.15
N ILE A 28 9.81 16.70 -2.57
CA ILE A 28 8.95 16.09 -1.55
C ILE A 28 9.42 16.57 -0.17
N SER A 29 8.49 17.09 0.62
CA SER A 29 8.68 17.24 2.08
C SER A 29 8.43 15.87 2.71
N TRP A 30 9.28 15.44 3.64
CA TRP A 30 9.20 14.06 4.10
C TRP A 30 9.65 13.87 5.53
N LYS A 31 9.22 12.73 6.08
CA LYS A 31 9.66 12.21 7.37
C LYS A 31 9.78 10.70 7.22
N ASN A 32 10.77 10.08 7.84
CA ASN A 32 10.88 8.62 7.88
C ASN A 32 10.71 8.13 9.31
N VAL A 33 9.86 7.12 9.50
CA VAL A 33 9.69 6.44 10.77
C VAL A 33 10.11 4.98 10.61
N TYR A 34 10.39 4.30 11.71
CA TYR A 34 11.07 3.00 11.66
C TYR A 34 10.28 1.87 12.31
N PHE A 35 9.03 2.13 12.72
CA PHE A 35 8.16 1.15 13.36
C PHE A 35 6.74 1.34 12.89
N PHE A 36 5.98 0.25 12.78
CA PHE A 36 4.57 0.35 12.37
C PHE A 36 3.77 1.22 13.34
N ASN A 37 4.02 1.06 14.65
CA ASN A 37 3.32 1.89 15.63
C ASN A 37 3.69 3.37 15.52
N ALA A 38 4.87 3.67 15.02
CA ALA A 38 5.28 5.06 14.81
C ALA A 38 4.51 5.71 13.66
N ILE A 39 4.12 4.92 12.66
CA ILE A 39 3.26 5.42 11.58
C ILE A 39 1.91 5.85 12.17
N ILE A 40 1.32 4.98 12.99
CA ILE A 40 0.02 5.25 13.62
C ILE A 40 0.08 6.52 14.46
N LYS A 41 1.12 6.64 15.30
CA LYS A 41 1.29 7.82 16.16
C LYS A 41 1.48 9.10 15.35
N GLU A 42 2.25 9.02 14.29
CA GLU A 42 2.50 10.19 13.44
C GLU A 42 1.20 10.64 12.77
N LEU A 43 0.39 9.71 12.27
CA LEU A 43 -0.88 10.06 11.63
C LEU A 43 -1.91 10.59 12.62
N GLN A 44 -1.86 10.14 13.87
CA GLN A 44 -2.72 10.70 14.92
C GLN A 44 -2.37 12.16 15.22
N LYS A 45 -1.10 12.51 15.07
CA LYS A 45 -0.59 13.84 15.35
C LYS A 45 -0.69 14.77 14.14
N ASP A 46 -0.52 14.24 12.92
CA ASP A 46 -0.41 15.03 11.71
C ASP A 46 -1.01 14.26 10.53
N LYS A 47 -2.13 14.74 10.01
CA LYS A 47 -2.81 14.11 8.88
C LYS A 47 -2.59 14.87 7.57
N SER A 48 -1.58 15.74 7.52
CA SER A 48 -1.33 16.55 6.33
C SER A 48 -0.51 15.83 5.27
N TYR A 49 -0.20 14.56 5.46
CA TYR A 49 0.54 13.78 4.48
C TYR A 49 -0.31 13.47 3.25
N ASP A 50 0.32 13.53 2.09
CA ASP A 50 -0.33 13.21 0.82
C ASP A 50 -0.20 11.74 0.45
N ARG A 51 0.85 11.07 0.94
CA ARG A 51 1.13 9.66 0.68
C ARG A 51 1.84 9.04 1.87
N ILE A 52 1.70 7.72 1.99
CA ILE A 52 2.45 6.92 2.97
C ILE A 52 3.14 5.80 2.20
N VAL A 53 4.47 5.70 2.32
CA VAL A 53 5.27 4.66 1.66
C VAL A 53 5.83 3.74 2.73
N ILE A 54 5.47 2.46 2.70
CA ILE A 54 5.83 1.48 3.72
C ILE A 54 6.59 0.32 3.08
N GLY A 55 7.73 -0.05 3.67
CA GLY A 55 8.39 -1.30 3.35
C GLY A 55 7.83 -2.42 4.20
N GLU A 56 7.47 -3.54 3.58
CA GLU A 56 6.96 -4.69 4.33
C GLU A 56 7.98 -5.17 5.37
N ASP A 57 9.26 -4.97 5.10
CA ASP A 57 10.37 -5.37 5.96
C ASP A 57 10.79 -4.25 6.92
N LEU A 58 9.90 -3.33 7.22
CA LEU A 58 10.19 -2.20 8.12
C LEU A 58 10.77 -2.65 9.47
N GLU A 59 10.17 -3.69 10.05
CA GLU A 59 10.62 -4.28 11.31
C GLU A 59 10.97 -5.74 11.08
N PRO A 60 11.98 -6.27 11.79
CA PRO A 60 12.29 -7.68 11.68
C PRO A 60 11.18 -8.54 12.28
N TYR A 61 10.90 -9.66 11.64
CA TYR A 61 9.92 -10.61 12.14
C TYR A 61 10.64 -11.69 12.93
N THR A 62 10.15 -11.97 14.14
CA THR A 62 10.77 -12.94 15.03
C THR A 62 10.19 -14.34 14.89
N ASN A 63 9.07 -14.47 14.17
CA ASN A 63 8.39 -15.74 13.97
C ASN A 63 8.64 -16.26 12.57
N ASN A 64 8.82 -17.59 12.43
CA ASN A 64 9.05 -18.22 11.14
C ASN A 64 7.75 -18.71 10.47
N ASN A 65 6.62 -18.60 11.17
CA ASN A 65 5.33 -19.02 10.62
C ASN A 65 4.76 -17.87 9.78
N TYR A 66 4.66 -18.09 8.47
CA TYR A 66 4.20 -17.06 7.55
C TYR A 66 2.78 -16.61 7.83
N GLU A 67 1.92 -17.48 8.30
CA GLU A 67 0.55 -17.10 8.64
C GLU A 67 0.52 -16.11 9.81
N VAL A 68 1.36 -16.35 10.82
CA VAL A 68 1.49 -15.44 11.97
C VAL A 68 2.03 -14.08 11.52
N ILE A 69 3.06 -14.10 10.67
CA ILE A 69 3.65 -12.87 10.13
C ILE A 69 2.60 -12.09 9.33
N ASP A 70 1.85 -12.78 8.48
CA ASP A 70 0.85 -12.12 7.63
C ASP A 70 -0.28 -11.53 8.45
N ASN A 71 -0.71 -12.22 9.50
CA ASN A 71 -1.74 -11.69 10.40
C ASN A 71 -1.24 -10.45 11.15
N PHE A 72 0.00 -10.47 11.61
CA PHE A 72 0.62 -9.32 12.27
C PHE A 72 0.68 -8.13 11.31
N LEU A 73 1.19 -8.36 10.10
CA LEU A 73 1.31 -7.31 9.10
C LEU A 73 -0.05 -6.73 8.74
N PHE A 74 -1.04 -7.60 8.51
CA PHE A 74 -2.38 -7.16 8.17
C PHE A 74 -2.99 -6.30 9.28
N ASP A 75 -2.85 -6.74 10.54
CA ASP A 75 -3.40 -5.99 11.67
C ASP A 75 -2.78 -4.60 11.76
N LYS A 76 -1.48 -4.49 11.54
CA LYS A 76 -0.80 -3.18 11.56
C LYS A 76 -1.25 -2.31 10.40
N LEU A 77 -1.35 -2.88 9.21
CA LEU A 77 -1.78 -2.12 8.03
C LEU A 77 -3.25 -1.70 8.14
N ASP A 78 -4.09 -2.53 8.76
CA ASP A 78 -5.48 -2.17 9.01
C ASP A 78 -5.58 -0.97 9.94
N ALA A 79 -4.81 -0.97 11.03
CA ALA A 79 -4.77 0.16 11.97
C ALA A 79 -4.25 1.43 11.31
N ILE A 80 -3.23 1.29 10.46
CA ILE A 80 -2.69 2.42 9.70
C ILE A 80 -3.74 2.95 8.72
N SER A 81 -4.44 2.06 8.04
CA SER A 81 -5.49 2.43 7.10
C SER A 81 -6.62 3.20 7.81
N ASP A 82 -6.97 2.78 9.03
CA ASP A 82 -7.97 3.49 9.82
C ASP A 82 -7.54 4.93 10.08
N GLU A 83 -6.29 5.13 10.49
CA GLU A 83 -5.78 6.48 10.76
C GLU A 83 -5.67 7.30 9.47
N ALA A 84 -5.26 6.66 8.38
CA ALA A 84 -5.14 7.33 7.09
C ALA A 84 -6.50 7.75 6.53
N SER A 85 -7.56 7.05 6.91
CA SER A 85 -8.93 7.32 6.45
C SER A 85 -9.68 8.28 7.34
N ASN A 86 -9.14 8.64 8.49
CA ASN A 86 -9.79 9.52 9.47
C ASN A 86 -9.56 11.00 9.11
N SER A 87 -9.90 11.35 7.88
CA SER A 87 -9.71 12.69 7.33
C SER A 87 -10.98 13.10 6.58
N THR A 88 -11.33 14.37 6.67
CA THR A 88 -12.48 14.90 5.94
C THR A 88 -12.23 14.97 4.44
N GLU A 89 -10.99 14.86 4.01
CA GLU A 89 -10.61 14.91 2.60
C GLU A 89 -10.43 13.54 1.96
N GLY A 90 -10.75 12.47 2.70
CA GLY A 90 -10.62 11.11 2.21
C GLY A 90 -9.39 10.41 2.76
N ALA A 91 -9.08 9.26 2.20
CA ALA A 91 -7.98 8.43 2.66
C ALA A 91 -6.66 8.84 2.03
N ILE A 92 -5.59 8.81 2.84
CA ILE A 92 -4.23 9.01 2.35
C ILE A 92 -3.79 7.71 1.66
N PRO A 93 -3.40 7.73 0.38
CA PRO A 93 -2.96 6.51 -0.29
C PRO A 93 -1.72 5.90 0.36
N ILE A 94 -1.75 4.58 0.53
CA ILE A 94 -0.66 3.80 1.12
C ILE A 94 0.00 3.00 0.00
N ILE A 95 1.32 3.13 -0.12
CA ILE A 95 2.13 2.39 -1.06
C ILE A 95 2.96 1.40 -0.26
N LEU A 96 2.78 0.11 -0.52
CA LEU A 96 3.49 -0.96 0.20
C LEU A 96 4.49 -1.63 -0.72
N ILE A 97 5.76 -1.61 -0.34
CA ILE A 97 6.81 -2.29 -1.07
C ILE A 97 6.95 -3.68 -0.44
N ALA A 98 6.50 -4.70 -1.16
CA ALA A 98 6.47 -6.08 -0.65
C ALA A 98 7.84 -6.72 -0.66
N THR A 99 7.98 -7.84 0.06
CA THR A 99 9.19 -8.63 0.07
C THR A 99 9.16 -9.66 -1.09
N ASP A 100 10.28 -10.36 -1.28
CA ASP A 100 10.43 -11.35 -2.36
C ASP A 100 9.44 -12.51 -2.23
N ARG A 101 8.91 -12.72 -1.05
CA ARG A 101 8.01 -13.83 -0.76
C ARG A 101 6.61 -13.64 -1.36
N ARG A 102 6.28 -12.44 -1.82
CA ARG A 102 4.93 -12.12 -2.28
C ARG A 102 4.78 -12.28 -3.79
N ASP A 103 3.66 -12.86 -4.20
CA ASP A 103 3.29 -13.01 -5.60
C ASP A 103 1.90 -12.45 -5.86
N LYS A 104 1.62 -12.13 -7.11
CA LYS A 104 0.26 -11.77 -7.51
C LYS A 104 -0.66 -12.94 -7.23
N GLY A 105 -1.82 -12.65 -6.67
CA GLY A 105 -2.77 -13.69 -6.30
C GLY A 105 -2.65 -14.18 -4.87
N ASP A 106 -1.65 -13.73 -4.11
CA ASP A 106 -1.56 -14.06 -2.67
C ASP A 106 -2.82 -13.61 -1.95
N SER A 107 -3.29 -14.44 -1.01
CA SER A 107 -4.54 -14.18 -0.29
C SER A 107 -4.50 -12.87 0.51
N ILE A 108 -3.32 -12.45 0.96
CA ILE A 108 -3.19 -11.19 1.69
C ILE A 108 -3.54 -9.98 0.82
N LEU A 109 -3.34 -10.09 -0.50
CA LEU A 109 -3.66 -8.99 -1.42
C LEU A 109 -5.16 -8.73 -1.46
N VAL A 110 -5.96 -9.77 -1.38
CA VAL A 110 -7.44 -9.63 -1.31
C VAL A 110 -7.83 -8.89 -0.05
N LYS A 111 -7.20 -9.25 1.08
CA LYS A 111 -7.45 -8.58 2.36
C LYS A 111 -7.04 -7.12 2.33
N LEU A 112 -5.86 -6.82 1.78
CA LEU A 112 -5.37 -5.44 1.67
C LEU A 112 -6.26 -4.62 0.75
N PHE A 113 -6.70 -5.22 -0.35
CA PHE A 113 -7.66 -4.58 -1.26
C PHE A 113 -8.93 -4.20 -0.50
N GLY A 114 -9.42 -5.11 0.35
CA GLY A 114 -10.63 -4.89 1.13
C GLY A 114 -10.55 -3.72 2.10
N ILE A 115 -9.36 -3.35 2.54
CA ILE A 115 -9.17 -2.20 3.44
C ILE A 115 -8.63 -0.96 2.70
N GLY A 116 -8.66 -0.98 1.36
CA GLY A 116 -8.34 0.19 0.55
C GLY A 116 -6.86 0.36 0.21
N ILE A 117 -6.03 -0.65 0.43
CA ILE A 117 -4.61 -0.58 0.07
C ILE A 117 -4.44 -1.12 -1.34
N TYR A 118 -4.37 -0.21 -2.31
CA TYR A 118 -4.35 -0.53 -3.74
C TYR A 118 -2.95 -0.53 -4.33
N ASN A 119 -1.94 -0.08 -3.60
CA ASN A 119 -0.63 0.23 -4.17
C ASN A 119 0.48 -0.64 -3.60
N VAL A 120 0.30 -1.98 -3.70
CA VAL A 120 1.36 -2.92 -3.35
C VAL A 120 2.22 -3.13 -4.59
N LEU A 121 3.54 -3.08 -4.43
CA LEU A 121 4.50 -3.38 -5.50
C LEU A 121 5.15 -4.73 -5.25
N LEU A 122 5.09 -5.60 -6.25
CA LEU A 122 5.54 -7.00 -6.15
C LEU A 122 6.66 -7.27 -7.16
N GLY A 123 7.56 -8.18 -6.78
CA GLY A 123 8.58 -8.70 -7.68
C GLY A 123 9.42 -7.62 -8.36
N LYS A 124 9.51 -7.68 -9.65
CA LYS A 124 10.32 -6.75 -10.45
C LYS A 124 9.73 -5.35 -10.49
N ASP A 125 8.46 -5.20 -10.11
CA ASP A 125 7.80 -3.89 -10.11
C ASP A 125 8.22 -3.01 -8.94
N ARG A 126 9.07 -3.52 -8.05
CA ARG A 126 9.52 -2.79 -6.85
C ARG A 126 10.69 -1.84 -7.12
N SER A 127 10.79 -1.32 -8.33
CA SER A 127 11.82 -0.35 -8.67
C SER A 127 11.50 1.01 -8.06
N MET A 128 12.55 1.84 -7.86
CA MET A 128 12.35 3.22 -7.39
C MET A 128 11.48 4.02 -8.34
N GLU A 129 11.63 3.76 -9.64
CA GLU A 129 10.82 4.43 -10.65
C GLU A 129 9.34 4.14 -10.45
N ASN A 130 8.99 2.87 -10.20
CA ASN A 130 7.58 2.49 -9.99
C ASN A 130 7.03 3.03 -8.68
N VAL A 131 7.86 3.09 -7.63
CA VAL A 131 7.45 3.74 -6.38
C VAL A 131 7.11 5.20 -6.66
N CYS A 132 7.96 5.89 -7.41
CA CYS A 132 7.73 7.31 -7.77
C CYS A 132 6.47 7.49 -8.60
N LYS A 133 6.20 6.57 -9.53
CA LYS A 133 4.98 6.62 -10.33
C LYS A 133 3.74 6.51 -9.46
N LEU A 134 3.75 5.63 -8.47
CA LEU A 134 2.62 5.47 -7.55
C LEU A 134 2.48 6.66 -6.60
N ILE A 135 3.60 7.26 -6.19
CA ILE A 135 3.55 8.49 -5.40
C ILE A 135 2.87 9.59 -6.20
N ASN A 136 3.24 9.71 -7.48
CA ASN A 136 2.67 10.73 -8.36
C ASN A 136 1.19 10.45 -8.66
N GLN A 137 0.86 9.20 -8.98
CA GLN A 137 -0.51 8.82 -9.32
C GLN A 137 -0.82 7.43 -8.77
N PRO A 138 -1.45 7.35 -7.60
CA PRO A 138 -1.84 6.05 -7.04
C PRO A 138 -2.84 5.32 -7.93
N ARG A 139 -2.89 4.00 -7.80
CA ARG A 139 -3.83 3.16 -8.54
C ARG A 139 -5.26 3.46 -8.15
N THR A 140 -6.14 3.38 -9.13
CA THR A 140 -7.58 3.32 -8.87
C THR A 140 -7.92 1.92 -8.35
N LYS A 141 -9.12 1.77 -7.80
CA LYS A 141 -9.61 0.48 -7.35
C LYS A 141 -9.57 -0.55 -8.48
N LYS A 142 -9.99 -0.15 -9.68
CA LYS A 142 -10.00 -1.03 -10.84
C LYS A 142 -8.59 -1.48 -11.23
N GLU A 143 -7.64 -0.55 -11.23
CA GLU A 143 -6.24 -0.87 -11.55
C GLU A 143 -5.64 -1.84 -10.55
N ALA A 144 -5.95 -1.65 -9.26
CA ALA A 144 -5.48 -2.53 -8.20
C ALA A 144 -6.05 -3.94 -8.36
N LYS A 145 -7.32 -4.02 -8.70
CA LYS A 145 -8.00 -5.30 -8.92
C LYS A 145 -7.30 -6.11 -10.00
N ILE A 146 -6.94 -5.44 -11.08
CA ILE A 146 -6.21 -6.07 -12.20
C ILE A 146 -4.81 -6.49 -11.75
N TYR A 147 -4.09 -5.60 -11.08
CA TYR A 147 -2.72 -5.85 -10.66
C TYR A 147 -2.62 -7.01 -9.67
N TYR A 148 -3.57 -7.07 -8.70
CA TYR A 148 -3.58 -8.12 -7.69
C TYR A 148 -4.15 -9.45 -8.22
N LYS A 149 -4.71 -9.44 -9.41
CA LYS A 149 -5.38 -10.60 -10.01
C LYS A 149 -6.55 -11.09 -9.14
N ILE A 150 -7.34 -10.13 -8.67
CA ILE A 150 -8.52 -10.43 -7.85
C ILE A 150 -9.68 -10.78 -8.78
N GLU A 151 -10.22 -11.99 -8.60
CA GLU A 151 -11.38 -12.42 -9.36
C GLU A 151 -12.64 -11.73 -8.85
N SER A 152 -13.58 -11.44 -9.75
CA SER A 152 -14.82 -10.76 -9.39
C SER A 152 -15.60 -11.52 -8.32
N ASP A 153 -15.65 -12.83 -8.41
CA ASP A 153 -16.39 -13.67 -7.46
C ASP A 153 -15.73 -13.75 -6.09
N GLU A 154 -14.48 -13.36 -5.97
CA GLU A 154 -13.82 -13.30 -4.66
C GLU A 154 -14.15 -12.02 -3.91
N VAL A 155 -14.61 -11.02 -4.62
CA VAL A 155 -14.83 -9.69 -4.06
C VAL A 155 -16.30 -9.37 -3.88
N GLU A 156 -17.09 -9.80 -4.85
CA GLU A 156 -18.52 -9.50 -4.85
C GLU A 156 -19.29 -10.37 -3.92
N TYR A 157 -19.54 -10.72 -3.99
CA TYR A 157 -20.20 -11.41 -3.63
C TYR A 157 -21.03 -11.61 -3.74
N GLN A 158 -20.89 -12.07 -4.15
CA GLN A 158 -21.07 -12.13 -4.93
C GLN A 158 -22.02 -11.83 -5.50
N SER A 159 -22.53 -11.63 -5.67
CA SER A 159 -23.25 -11.39 -6.30
C SER A 159 -23.73 -11.61 -7.27
N ILE A 160 -24.03 -12.17 -7.58
CA ILE A 160 -24.55 -12.32 -8.47
C ILE A 160 -24.74 -12.80 -9.16
N ASN A 161 -25.18 -13.33 -9.39
CA ASN A 161 -25.38 -13.61 -10.24
C ASN A 161 -25.40 -14.07 -11.06
N PRO A 162 -25.69 -14.55 -11.28
CA PRO A 162 -25.66 -14.78 -12.19
C PRO A 162 -26.00 -14.84 -13.15
N ASP A 163 -26.33 -14.95 -13.20
CA ASP A 163 -26.65 -14.66 -13.97
C ASP A 163 -26.48 -14.05 -14.54
N ILE A 164 -26.52 -14.02 -14.40
CA ILE A 164 -26.35 -13.18 -14.72
C ILE A 164 -25.77 -12.61 -15.24
N VAL A 165 -25.77 -12.88 -15.37
CA VAL A 165 -25.33 -12.02 -15.70
C VAL A 165 -24.80 -11.46 -16.31
N PRO A 166 -24.68 -11.57 -16.62
CA PRO A 166 -24.32 -10.70 -17.09
C PRO A 166 -23.86 -10.13 -17.68
N GLU A 167 -23.82 -10.24 -17.89
CA GLU A 167 -23.66 -9.31 -18.19
C GLU A 167 -23.13 -8.65 -18.39
N ASP A 168 -23.38 -9.12 -18.50
CA ASP A 168 -23.21 -8.22 -18.52
C ASP A 168 -22.66 -7.97 -18.57
N GLU A 169 -22.79 -8.69 -18.56
CA GLU A 169 -22.70 -8.21 -18.39
C GLU A 169 -22.29 -8.14 -18.42
N MET A 170 -22.37 -8.80 -18.56
CA MET A 170 -22.42 -8.59 -18.47
C MET A 170 -22.27 -8.36 -18.64
#